data_bca77d5110b31ac0372d0d6784ec146a
#
_entry.id   bca77d5110b31ac0372d0d6784ec146a
#
_cell.length_a   1.000
_cell.length_b   1.000
_cell.length_c   1.000
_cell.angle_alpha   90.00
_cell.angle_beta   90.00
_cell.angle_gamma   90.00
#
_symmetry.space_group_name_H-M   'P 1'
#
loop_
_entity.id
_entity.type
_entity.pdbx_description
1 polymer ?
#
loop_
_entity_poly.entity_id
_entity_poly.type
_entity_poly.pdbx_seq_one_letter_code
_entity_poly.pdbx_strand_id
1 'polypeptide(L)'
;MHQGRRVTSRSAGSIVAEAEAMTHAPGFKGYIHDIGGPTANFRLPSCKQQMTKGMCQGGKHCLAPSPCPKLLVDHSEYLAILRRVRALPGVKKVFIRSGIRYDYLVLDQDETFFQELIEYHISGQLKVAPEHCAPNALKYMGKPPVEVFDRFSKRFYELTRKAGKKQYLVPYLMSSHPGCTLRDAVTMAEYLYKHHMRPEQVQDFYPTPGTISTCMFYTGLDPYTMEEVYVARTPKEKALQRALLQYFKPQNHALVEEALRHAGRPDLIGNGANCLIRPQAGVKKHCGSTKNLQNHQRGKRQNGQTKSGQRRAKKARRP
;
A
#
# COMPACT_ATOMS: atom_id res chain seq x y z
N MET A 1 -5.37 8.97 -13.38
CA MET A 1 -5.50 8.40 -14.64
C MET A 1 -4.23 7.76 -15.10
N HIS A 2 -4.10 6.62 -14.62
CA HIS A 2 -3.02 5.87 -14.85
C HIS A 2 -2.83 5.38 -16.24
N GLN A 3 -2.47 5.55 -17.22
CA GLN A 3 -2.33 5.12 -18.62
C GLN A 3 -2.74 6.19 -19.64
N GLY A 4 -2.84 7.45 -19.24
CA GLY A 4 -3.07 8.55 -20.17
C GLY A 4 -4.45 8.55 -20.87
N ARG A 5 -5.43 7.87 -20.27
CA ARG A 5 -6.77 7.74 -20.83
C ARG A 5 -7.81 8.48 -20.00
N ARG A 6 -8.87 8.95 -20.64
CA ARG A 6 -10.00 9.51 -19.91
C ARG A 6 -10.73 8.43 -19.09
N VAL A 7 -11.39 8.83 -18.04
CA VAL A 7 -12.29 7.94 -17.30
C VAL A 7 -13.44 7.52 -18.18
N THR A 8 -13.71 6.23 -18.22
CA THR A 8 -14.88 5.63 -18.88
C THR A 8 -15.60 4.74 -17.88
N SER A 9 -16.91 4.75 -17.89
CA SER A 9 -17.75 3.98 -16.98
C SER A 9 -18.88 3.30 -17.76
N ARG A 10 -19.34 2.17 -17.24
CA ARG A 10 -20.57 1.54 -17.72
C ARG A 10 -21.76 2.47 -17.46
N SER A 11 -22.77 2.39 -18.32
CA SER A 11 -24.01 3.16 -18.09
C SER A 11 -24.73 2.72 -16.82
N ALA A 12 -25.40 3.65 -16.16
CA ALA A 12 -26.20 3.37 -14.99
C ALA A 12 -27.27 2.29 -15.28
N GLY A 13 -27.92 2.34 -16.45
CA GLY A 13 -28.88 1.33 -16.88
C GLY A 13 -28.30 -0.07 -16.95
N SER A 14 -27.11 -0.23 -17.53
CA SER A 14 -26.42 -1.53 -17.62
C SER A 14 -26.08 -2.12 -16.24
N ILE A 15 -25.66 -1.27 -15.29
CA ILE A 15 -25.33 -1.71 -13.91
C ILE A 15 -26.58 -2.16 -13.18
N VAL A 16 -27.67 -1.38 -13.29
CA VAL A 16 -28.95 -1.72 -12.62
C VAL A 16 -29.55 -2.98 -13.20
N ALA A 17 -29.52 -3.17 -14.53
CA ALA A 17 -30.03 -4.38 -15.19
C ALA A 17 -29.24 -5.64 -14.77
N GLU A 18 -27.92 -5.54 -14.61
CA GLU A 18 -27.10 -6.66 -14.08
C GLU A 18 -27.48 -6.96 -12.62
N ALA A 19 -27.63 -5.94 -11.79
CA ALA A 19 -28.06 -6.12 -10.40
C ALA A 19 -29.46 -6.76 -10.31
N GLU A 20 -30.37 -6.36 -11.18
CA GLU A 20 -31.71 -6.97 -11.28
C GLU A 20 -31.63 -8.43 -11.70
N ALA A 21 -30.84 -8.76 -12.73
CA ALA A 21 -30.62 -10.14 -13.15
C ALA A 21 -30.07 -11.02 -12.01
N MET A 22 -29.17 -10.46 -11.16
CA MET A 22 -28.67 -11.16 -9.98
C MET A 22 -29.77 -11.51 -8.97
N THR A 23 -30.81 -10.69 -8.84
CA THR A 23 -31.91 -10.97 -7.89
C THR A 23 -32.70 -12.22 -8.26
N HIS A 24 -32.71 -12.62 -9.54
CA HIS A 24 -33.36 -13.80 -10.04
C HIS A 24 -32.46 -15.05 -10.05
N ALA A 25 -31.18 -14.91 -9.70
CA ALA A 25 -30.25 -16.03 -9.68
C ALA A 25 -30.60 -17.03 -8.55
N PRO A 26 -30.48 -18.36 -8.80
CA PRO A 26 -30.69 -19.36 -7.78
C PRO A 26 -29.81 -19.13 -6.55
N GLY A 27 -30.41 -19.09 -5.36
CA GLY A 27 -29.68 -18.90 -4.10
C GLY A 27 -29.35 -17.45 -3.76
N PHE A 28 -29.85 -16.45 -4.49
CA PHE A 28 -29.69 -15.06 -4.11
C PHE A 28 -30.32 -14.77 -2.74
N LYS A 29 -29.53 -14.21 -1.81
CA LYS A 29 -29.94 -13.97 -0.42
C LYS A 29 -30.26 -12.50 -0.11
N GLY A 30 -30.29 -11.66 -1.14
CA GLY A 30 -30.57 -10.22 -1.01
C GLY A 30 -29.31 -9.37 -0.78
N TYR A 31 -28.11 -9.90 -0.95
CA TYR A 31 -26.87 -9.16 -0.73
C TYR A 31 -26.10 -8.97 -2.02
N ILE A 32 -25.91 -7.71 -2.40
CA ILE A 32 -24.99 -7.33 -3.47
C ILE A 32 -23.70 -6.86 -2.79
N HIS A 33 -22.64 -7.65 -2.94
CA HIS A 33 -21.44 -7.49 -2.14
C HIS A 33 -20.55 -6.35 -2.58
N ASP A 34 -20.59 -5.94 -3.85
CA ASP A 34 -19.76 -4.85 -4.35
C ASP A 34 -20.37 -4.23 -5.62
N ILE A 35 -20.68 -2.94 -5.56
CA ILE A 35 -20.97 -2.15 -6.74
C ILE A 35 -19.86 -1.13 -6.93
N GLY A 36 -18.87 -1.50 -7.70
CA GLY A 36 -17.78 -0.58 -7.98
C GLY A 36 -16.47 -1.24 -8.35
N GLY A 37 -15.42 -0.55 -8.05
CA GLY A 37 -14.02 -0.89 -8.21
C GLY A 37 -13.18 0.04 -7.33
N PRO A 38 -11.85 -0.07 -7.31
CA PRO A 38 -10.99 0.75 -6.45
C PRO A 38 -11.15 2.27 -6.61
N THR A 39 -11.80 2.70 -7.68
CA THR A 39 -12.10 4.10 -8.00
C THR A 39 -13.57 4.29 -8.40
N ALA A 40 -14.47 3.49 -7.82
CA ALA A 40 -15.86 3.43 -8.21
C ALA A 40 -16.60 4.77 -8.12
N ASN A 41 -16.25 5.58 -7.14
CA ASN A 41 -16.80 6.91 -6.98
C ASN A 41 -16.24 7.94 -7.99
N PHE A 42 -15.26 7.60 -8.80
CA PHE A 42 -14.69 8.46 -9.83
C PHE A 42 -15.23 8.04 -11.22
N ARG A 43 -16.48 8.34 -11.50
CA ARG A 43 -17.20 7.85 -12.69
C ARG A 43 -17.10 8.75 -13.90
N LEU A 44 -17.09 10.04 -13.69
CA LEU A 44 -17.12 11.03 -14.77
C LEU A 44 -15.71 11.48 -15.17
N PRO A 45 -15.53 12.04 -16.39
CA PRO A 45 -14.29 12.72 -16.74
C PRO A 45 -13.95 13.80 -15.70
N SER A 46 -12.69 13.87 -15.29
CA SER A 46 -12.25 14.77 -14.20
C SER A 46 -12.49 16.25 -14.50
N CYS A 47 -12.64 16.63 -15.78
CA CYS A 47 -12.90 18.01 -16.20
C CYS A 47 -13.41 18.04 -17.64
N LYS A 48 -13.97 19.19 -18.04
CA LYS A 48 -14.43 19.42 -19.44
C LYS A 48 -13.36 19.17 -20.49
N GLN A 49 -12.09 19.48 -20.19
CA GLN A 49 -10.99 19.27 -21.13
C GLN A 49 -10.76 17.77 -21.43
N GLN A 50 -10.97 16.90 -20.48
CA GLN A 50 -10.85 15.45 -20.72
C GLN A 50 -11.87 14.90 -21.69
N MET A 51 -13.03 15.54 -21.81
CA MET A 51 -14.05 15.13 -22.76
C MET A 51 -13.61 15.34 -24.20
N THR A 52 -12.80 16.36 -24.47
CA THR A 52 -12.38 16.76 -25.82
C THR A 52 -10.96 16.35 -26.16
N LYS A 53 -10.01 16.58 -25.24
CA LYS A 53 -8.56 16.42 -25.47
C LYS A 53 -7.94 15.21 -24.76
N GLY A 54 -8.70 14.50 -23.93
CA GLY A 54 -8.16 13.42 -23.12
C GLY A 54 -7.34 13.92 -21.92
N MET A 55 -6.30 13.18 -21.54
CA MET A 55 -5.46 13.50 -20.39
C MET A 55 -4.56 14.73 -20.66
N CYS A 56 -4.27 15.49 -19.62
CA CYS A 56 -3.29 16.58 -19.69
C CYS A 56 -1.89 16.03 -20.01
N GLN A 57 -1.16 16.75 -20.86
CA GLN A 57 0.24 16.46 -21.16
C GLN A 57 1.15 16.83 -19.96
N GLY A 58 2.37 16.28 -19.96
CA GLY A 58 3.40 16.62 -18.97
C GLY A 58 3.16 16.07 -17.55
N GLY A 59 2.49 14.93 -17.42
CA GLY A 59 2.38 14.22 -16.15
C GLY A 59 1.52 14.88 -15.08
N LYS A 60 0.70 15.88 -15.41
CA LYS A 60 -0.17 16.57 -14.46
C LYS A 60 -1.24 15.61 -13.92
N HIS A 61 -1.24 15.43 -12.61
CA HIS A 61 -2.27 14.67 -11.91
C HIS A 61 -3.46 15.57 -11.54
N CYS A 62 -4.66 14.97 -11.51
CA CYS A 62 -5.89 15.73 -11.16
C CYS A 62 -6.05 15.95 -9.66
N LEU A 63 -5.48 15.07 -8.84
CA LEU A 63 -5.67 15.04 -7.38
C LEU A 63 -4.37 15.22 -6.58
N ALA A 64 -3.22 15.18 -7.23
CA ALA A 64 -1.92 15.25 -6.57
C ALA A 64 -0.95 16.20 -7.28
N PRO A 65 -0.05 16.91 -6.57
CA PRO A 65 0.05 17.02 -5.10
C PRO A 65 -1.09 17.83 -4.50
N SER A 66 -1.78 18.61 -5.33
CA SER A 66 -2.98 19.40 -4.98
C SER A 66 -4.07 19.19 -6.03
N PRO A 67 -5.35 19.35 -5.66
CA PRO A 67 -6.44 19.22 -6.62
C PRO A 67 -6.31 20.24 -7.76
N CYS A 68 -6.53 19.78 -8.99
CA CYS A 68 -6.55 20.65 -10.15
C CYS A 68 -7.73 21.63 -10.04
N PRO A 69 -7.53 22.96 -10.28
CA PRO A 69 -8.63 23.94 -10.21
C PRO A 69 -9.78 23.67 -11.19
N LYS A 70 -9.53 22.87 -12.24
CA LYS A 70 -10.55 22.49 -13.22
C LYS A 70 -11.24 21.17 -12.90
N LEU A 71 -10.90 20.55 -11.75
CA LEU A 71 -11.48 19.28 -11.34
C LEU A 71 -12.98 19.45 -11.08
N LEU A 72 -13.76 18.57 -11.65
CA LEU A 72 -15.19 18.43 -11.38
C LEU A 72 -15.37 17.29 -10.38
N VAL A 73 -15.98 17.58 -9.25
CA VAL A 73 -16.28 16.60 -8.21
C VAL A 73 -17.79 16.45 -8.17
N ASP A 74 -18.26 15.24 -8.45
CA ASP A 74 -19.69 14.93 -8.48
C ASP A 74 -19.90 13.45 -8.23
N HIS A 75 -20.63 13.12 -7.18
CA HIS A 75 -21.02 11.74 -6.83
C HIS A 75 -22.50 11.46 -7.11
N SER A 76 -23.26 12.40 -7.66
CA SER A 76 -24.72 12.30 -7.84
C SER A 76 -25.12 11.10 -8.68
N GLU A 77 -24.45 10.85 -9.82
CA GLU A 77 -24.74 9.68 -10.67
C GLU A 77 -24.45 8.37 -9.95
N TYR A 78 -23.34 8.30 -9.21
CA TYR A 78 -22.99 7.08 -8.48
C TYR A 78 -23.97 6.81 -7.34
N LEU A 79 -24.37 7.85 -6.63
CA LEU A 79 -25.40 7.77 -5.59
C LEU A 79 -26.76 7.34 -6.16
N ALA A 80 -27.14 7.89 -7.32
CA ALA A 80 -28.38 7.48 -8.00
C ALA A 80 -28.37 5.99 -8.38
N ILE A 81 -27.23 5.45 -8.86
CA ILE A 81 -27.08 4.02 -9.13
C ILE A 81 -27.27 3.20 -7.86
N LEU A 82 -26.59 3.55 -6.78
CA LEU A 82 -26.67 2.84 -5.50
C LEU A 82 -28.09 2.84 -4.94
N ARG A 83 -28.80 3.97 -5.02
CA ARG A 83 -30.20 4.10 -4.61
C ARG A 83 -31.12 3.21 -5.45
N ARG A 84 -30.95 3.22 -6.78
CA ARG A 84 -31.74 2.38 -7.69
C ARG A 84 -31.54 0.89 -7.42
N VAL A 85 -30.29 0.45 -7.25
CA VAL A 85 -30.00 -0.96 -6.95
C VAL A 85 -30.53 -1.36 -5.58
N ARG A 86 -30.43 -0.48 -4.58
CA ARG A 86 -30.98 -0.72 -3.25
C ARG A 86 -32.51 -0.85 -3.25
N ALA A 87 -33.19 -0.21 -4.20
CA ALA A 87 -34.65 -0.25 -4.35
C ALA A 87 -35.16 -1.48 -5.14
N LEU A 88 -34.29 -2.30 -5.73
CA LEU A 88 -34.72 -3.49 -6.45
C LEU A 88 -35.40 -4.51 -5.53
N PRO A 89 -36.49 -5.15 -5.99
CA PRO A 89 -37.17 -6.22 -5.23
C PRO A 89 -36.16 -7.33 -4.86
N GLY A 90 -36.25 -7.79 -3.61
CA GLY A 90 -35.36 -8.86 -3.11
C GLY A 90 -33.97 -8.38 -2.65
N VAL A 91 -33.56 -7.15 -2.90
CA VAL A 91 -32.30 -6.60 -2.42
C VAL A 91 -32.45 -6.10 -0.98
N LYS A 92 -31.66 -6.64 -0.07
CA LYS A 92 -31.61 -6.26 1.35
C LYS A 92 -30.49 -5.28 1.65
N LYS A 93 -29.32 -5.48 1.04
CA LYS A 93 -28.12 -4.68 1.25
C LYS A 93 -27.28 -4.59 -0.02
N VAL A 94 -26.69 -3.42 -0.23
CA VAL A 94 -25.75 -3.13 -1.32
C VAL A 94 -24.49 -2.56 -0.70
N PHE A 95 -23.36 -3.20 -0.94
CA PHE A 95 -22.10 -2.79 -0.35
C PHE A 95 -21.12 -2.27 -1.39
N ILE A 96 -20.15 -1.49 -0.93
CA ILE A 96 -18.94 -1.07 -1.64
C ILE A 96 -17.76 -1.69 -0.89
N ARG A 97 -17.16 -2.74 -1.46
CA ARG A 97 -16.07 -3.51 -0.84
C ARG A 97 -14.71 -3.27 -1.47
N SER A 98 -14.67 -2.93 -2.75
CA SER A 98 -13.41 -2.66 -3.48
C SER A 98 -12.71 -1.39 -3.04
N GLY A 99 -13.37 -0.55 -2.25
CA GLY A 99 -12.84 0.71 -1.79
C GLY A 99 -13.34 1.92 -2.58
N ILE A 100 -12.88 3.10 -2.18
CA ILE A 100 -13.21 4.38 -2.82
C ILE A 100 -11.96 5.26 -2.93
N ARG A 101 -12.03 6.26 -3.82
CA ARG A 101 -11.08 7.37 -3.87
C ARG A 101 -11.46 8.39 -2.79
N TYR A 102 -10.84 8.26 -1.63
CA TYR A 102 -11.06 9.16 -0.49
C TYR A 102 -10.62 10.60 -0.79
N ASP A 103 -9.54 10.73 -1.57
CA ASP A 103 -8.96 12.00 -2.00
C ASP A 103 -9.86 12.79 -2.97
N TYR A 104 -10.74 12.10 -3.70
CA TYR A 104 -11.79 12.71 -4.51
C TYR A 104 -13.03 13.01 -3.66
N LEU A 105 -13.40 12.11 -2.76
CA LEU A 105 -14.58 12.26 -1.91
C LEU A 105 -14.52 13.49 -0.98
N VAL A 106 -13.35 13.77 -0.38
CA VAL A 106 -13.19 14.93 0.53
C VAL A 106 -13.29 16.28 -0.17
N LEU A 107 -13.32 16.31 -1.48
CA LEU A 107 -13.47 17.54 -2.28
C LEU A 107 -14.93 17.82 -2.65
N ASP A 108 -15.83 16.87 -2.40
CA ASP A 108 -17.24 17.06 -2.67
C ASP A 108 -17.83 18.03 -1.65
N GLN A 109 -18.52 19.04 -2.15
CA GLN A 109 -19.22 20.02 -1.31
C GLN A 109 -20.58 19.47 -0.81
N ASP A 110 -21.13 18.48 -1.53
CA ASP A 110 -22.32 17.75 -1.11
C ASP A 110 -21.94 16.48 -0.35
N GLU A 111 -22.12 16.49 0.95
CA GLU A 111 -21.82 15.34 1.79
C GLU A 111 -22.85 14.20 1.70
N THR A 112 -23.92 14.35 0.93
CA THR A 112 -25.00 13.35 0.85
C THR A 112 -24.46 11.97 0.48
N PHE A 113 -23.56 11.90 -0.50
CA PHE A 113 -22.93 10.61 -0.86
C PHE A 113 -22.13 10.03 0.31
N PHE A 114 -21.35 10.84 1.02
CA PHE A 114 -20.53 10.35 2.14
C PHE A 114 -21.40 9.82 3.30
N GLN A 115 -22.49 10.51 3.60
CA GLN A 115 -23.45 10.10 4.63
C GLN A 115 -24.14 8.79 4.25
N GLU A 116 -24.68 8.67 3.02
CA GLU A 116 -25.32 7.44 2.56
C GLU A 116 -24.35 6.26 2.40
N LEU A 117 -23.11 6.53 2.00
CA LEU A 117 -22.05 5.52 1.98
C LEU A 117 -21.92 4.86 3.36
N ILE A 118 -21.80 5.66 4.42
CA ILE A 118 -21.67 5.18 5.80
C ILE A 118 -22.93 4.47 6.25
N GLU A 119 -24.09 5.05 5.95
CA GLU A 119 -25.37 4.53 6.46
C GLU A 119 -25.76 3.20 5.80
N TYR A 120 -25.54 3.04 4.51
CA TYR A 120 -26.11 1.94 3.74
C TYR A 120 -25.10 1.01 3.07
N HIS A 121 -23.88 1.47 2.76
CA HIS A 121 -23.00 0.80 1.81
C HIS A 121 -21.70 0.23 2.39
N ILE A 122 -21.48 0.38 3.69
CA ILE A 122 -20.31 -0.17 4.38
C ILE A 122 -20.74 -1.32 5.29
N SER A 123 -20.14 -2.50 5.07
CA SER A 123 -20.45 -3.72 5.83
C SER A 123 -19.67 -3.86 7.16
N GLY A 124 -19.07 -2.77 7.65
CA GLY A 124 -18.18 -2.74 8.84
C GLY A 124 -16.77 -2.24 8.53
N GLN A 125 -16.29 -2.42 7.31
CA GLN A 125 -14.96 -1.98 6.89
C GLN A 125 -15.03 -1.25 5.55
N LEU A 126 -14.33 -0.12 5.45
CA LEU A 126 -14.11 0.61 4.20
C LEU A 126 -12.63 0.58 3.84
N LYS A 127 -12.33 0.07 2.67
CA LYS A 127 -10.97 0.04 2.12
C LYS A 127 -10.62 1.37 1.47
N VAL A 128 -9.45 1.88 1.78
CA VAL A 128 -8.91 3.12 1.21
C VAL A 128 -7.40 2.95 0.96
N ALA A 129 -6.86 3.65 0.00
CA ALA A 129 -5.48 3.45 -0.44
C ALA A 129 -4.64 4.73 -0.28
N PRO A 130 -4.28 5.13 0.97
CA PRO A 130 -3.30 6.19 1.19
C PRO A 130 -1.90 5.80 0.71
N GLU A 131 -1.58 4.51 0.72
CA GLU A 131 -0.34 3.86 0.30
C GLU A 131 0.87 4.19 1.16
N HIS A 132 1.10 5.47 1.48
CA HIS A 132 2.24 5.95 2.27
C HIS A 132 1.89 7.28 2.97
N CYS A 133 2.78 7.78 3.86
CA CYS A 133 2.66 9.09 4.48
C CYS A 133 3.83 10.03 4.15
N ALA A 134 5.00 9.49 3.78
CA ALA A 134 6.17 10.31 3.49
C ALA A 134 5.99 11.10 2.18
N PRO A 135 6.24 12.43 2.17
CA PRO A 135 6.01 13.28 1.00
C PRO A 135 6.76 12.81 -0.25
N ASN A 136 8.00 12.35 -0.08
CA ASN A 136 8.81 11.86 -1.18
C ASN A 136 8.20 10.60 -1.84
N ALA A 137 7.77 9.64 -1.05
CA ALA A 137 7.09 8.44 -1.56
C ALA A 137 5.77 8.79 -2.26
N LEU A 138 4.94 9.65 -1.63
CA LEU A 138 3.67 10.10 -2.19
C LEU A 138 3.83 10.85 -3.52
N LYS A 139 4.90 11.66 -3.66
CA LYS A 139 5.25 12.34 -4.92
C LYS A 139 5.33 11.34 -6.08
N TYR A 140 6.15 10.30 -5.93
CA TYR A 140 6.36 9.29 -6.98
C TYR A 140 5.18 8.32 -7.15
N MET A 141 4.36 8.16 -6.14
CA MET A 141 3.09 7.42 -6.23
C MET A 141 1.99 8.24 -6.91
N GLY A 142 2.18 9.55 -7.12
CA GLY A 142 1.14 10.45 -7.62
C GLY A 142 -0.06 10.55 -6.68
N LYS A 143 0.20 10.50 -5.37
CA LYS A 143 -0.79 10.60 -4.30
C LYS A 143 -0.78 11.99 -3.66
N PRO A 144 -1.91 12.44 -3.11
CA PRO A 144 -1.95 13.68 -2.35
C PRO A 144 -1.16 13.56 -1.03
N PRO A 145 -0.83 14.69 -0.39
CA PRO A 145 -0.25 14.71 0.95
C PRO A 145 -1.10 13.93 1.96
N VAL A 146 -0.45 13.37 2.98
CA VAL A 146 -1.12 12.49 3.99
C VAL A 146 -2.21 13.22 4.76
N GLU A 147 -2.13 14.53 4.91
CA GLU A 147 -3.13 15.37 5.56
C GLU A 147 -4.52 15.27 4.90
N VAL A 148 -4.56 14.90 3.62
CA VAL A 148 -5.84 14.62 2.93
C VAL A 148 -6.48 13.35 3.48
N PHE A 149 -5.66 12.33 3.74
CA PHE A 149 -6.13 11.09 4.38
C PHE A 149 -6.55 11.34 5.83
N ASP A 150 -5.81 12.16 6.58
CA ASP A 150 -6.15 12.49 7.96
C ASP A 150 -7.49 13.21 8.06
N ARG A 151 -7.73 14.20 7.17
CA ARG A 151 -9.04 14.89 7.09
C ARG A 151 -10.17 13.93 6.76
N PHE A 152 -9.97 13.06 5.76
CA PHE A 152 -10.94 12.04 5.41
C PHE A 152 -11.23 11.11 6.59
N SER A 153 -10.19 10.59 7.25
CA SER A 153 -10.33 9.68 8.38
C SER A 153 -11.09 10.31 9.54
N LYS A 154 -10.75 11.55 9.88
CA LYS A 154 -11.46 12.32 10.91
C LYS A 154 -12.96 12.42 10.56
N ARG A 155 -13.27 12.85 9.33
CA ARG A 155 -14.66 13.02 8.88
C ARG A 155 -15.42 11.70 8.83
N PHE A 156 -14.78 10.64 8.36
CA PHE A 156 -15.34 9.29 8.36
C PHE A 156 -15.80 8.86 9.76
N TYR A 157 -14.94 8.99 10.77
CA TYR A 157 -15.27 8.59 12.14
C TYR A 157 -16.30 9.51 12.80
N GLU A 158 -16.34 10.79 12.46
CA GLU A 158 -17.40 11.71 12.90
C GLU A 158 -18.77 11.26 12.36
N LEU A 159 -18.88 11.01 11.06
CA LEU A 159 -20.13 10.58 10.43
C LEU A 159 -20.55 9.18 10.90
N THR A 160 -19.58 8.25 11.03
CA THR A 160 -19.85 6.89 11.57
C THR A 160 -20.43 6.95 12.98
N ARG A 161 -19.90 7.83 13.82
CA ARG A 161 -20.42 8.05 15.19
C ARG A 161 -21.82 8.65 15.16
N LYS A 162 -22.05 9.66 14.31
CA LYS A 162 -23.38 10.25 14.12
C LYS A 162 -24.42 9.23 13.67
N ALA A 163 -24.04 8.33 12.77
CA ALA A 163 -24.89 7.24 12.28
C ALA A 163 -25.08 6.07 13.27
N GLY A 164 -24.44 6.10 14.45
CA GLY A 164 -24.48 5.01 15.43
C GLY A 164 -23.89 3.69 14.93
N LYS A 165 -22.95 3.75 13.97
CA LYS A 165 -22.35 2.57 13.35
C LYS A 165 -21.01 2.21 14.00
N LYS A 166 -20.63 0.93 13.88
CA LYS A 166 -19.30 0.43 14.22
C LYS A 166 -18.58 0.07 12.93
N GLN A 167 -17.87 1.03 12.36
CA GLN A 167 -17.17 0.88 11.08
C GLN A 167 -15.73 1.33 11.20
N TYR A 168 -14.84 0.72 10.42
CA TYR A 168 -13.41 0.93 10.47
C TYR A 168 -12.83 1.17 9.08
N LEU A 169 -11.82 2.01 9.00
CA LEU A 169 -11.00 2.15 7.80
C LEU A 169 -9.98 1.03 7.74
N VAL A 170 -9.79 0.48 6.55
CA VAL A 170 -8.73 -0.47 6.23
C VAL A 170 -7.80 0.18 5.22
N PRO A 171 -6.73 0.87 5.69
CA PRO A 171 -5.78 1.51 4.79
C PRO A 171 -4.90 0.45 4.11
N TYR A 172 -4.82 0.53 2.79
CA TYR A 172 -3.80 -0.17 2.02
C TYR A 172 -2.50 0.63 2.06
N LEU A 173 -1.44 -0.05 2.45
CA LEU A 173 -0.10 0.52 2.60
C LEU A 173 0.89 -0.28 1.78
N MET A 174 1.85 0.43 1.19
CA MET A 174 2.82 -0.15 0.26
C MET A 174 4.25 0.17 0.70
N SER A 175 5.11 -0.84 0.68
CA SER A 175 6.55 -0.70 0.85
C SER A 175 7.28 -0.77 -0.48
N SER A 176 8.49 -0.25 -0.53
CA SER A 176 9.45 -0.43 -1.62
C SER A 176 8.97 0.11 -2.99
N HIS A 177 8.04 1.07 -3.01
CA HIS A 177 7.71 1.80 -4.22
C HIS A 177 8.93 2.61 -4.69
N PRO A 178 9.17 2.76 -6.00
CA PRO A 178 10.19 3.69 -6.50
C PRO A 178 10.06 5.06 -5.84
N GLY A 179 11.16 5.64 -5.40
CA GLY A 179 11.23 6.86 -4.61
C GLY A 179 11.09 6.68 -3.10
N CYS A 180 10.66 5.50 -2.60
CA CYS A 180 10.56 5.24 -1.18
C CYS A 180 11.92 4.78 -0.62
N THR A 181 12.58 5.65 0.13
CA THR A 181 13.84 5.35 0.82
C THR A 181 13.60 4.64 2.16
N LEU A 182 14.66 4.13 2.78
CA LEU A 182 14.56 3.56 4.11
C LEU A 182 14.13 4.61 5.16
N ARG A 183 14.53 5.88 4.99
CA ARG A 183 14.09 6.99 5.86
C ARG A 183 12.58 7.24 5.72
N ASP A 184 12.06 7.19 4.49
CA ASP A 184 10.62 7.32 4.26
C ASP A 184 9.83 6.19 4.94
N ALA A 185 10.37 4.96 4.91
CA ALA A 185 9.77 3.83 5.61
C ALA A 185 9.80 3.98 7.14
N VAL A 186 10.85 4.59 7.71
CA VAL A 186 10.89 4.95 9.14
C VAL A 186 9.83 6.01 9.44
N THR A 187 9.73 7.08 8.63
CA THR A 187 8.67 8.09 8.77
C THR A 187 7.27 7.44 8.77
N MET A 188 7.08 6.44 7.92
CA MET A 188 5.82 5.70 7.89
C MET A 188 5.59 4.89 9.17
N ALA A 189 6.62 4.24 9.73
CA ALA A 189 6.50 3.52 11.01
C ALA A 189 6.15 4.48 12.16
N GLU A 190 6.78 5.66 12.22
CA GLU A 190 6.45 6.71 13.22
C GLU A 190 5.01 7.20 13.05
N TYR A 191 4.55 7.43 11.83
CA TYR A 191 3.17 7.80 11.55
C TYR A 191 2.18 6.74 12.04
N LEU A 192 2.42 5.46 11.72
CA LEU A 192 1.60 4.35 12.17
C LEU A 192 1.56 4.24 13.70
N TYR A 193 2.71 4.44 14.34
CA TYR A 193 2.81 4.44 15.80
C TYR A 193 1.98 5.57 16.42
N LYS A 194 2.16 6.79 15.95
CA LYS A 194 1.45 7.99 16.42
C LYS A 194 -0.07 7.87 16.28
N HIS A 195 -0.53 7.28 15.20
CA HIS A 195 -1.96 7.09 14.92
C HIS A 195 -2.52 5.77 15.44
N HIS A 196 -1.74 4.99 16.22
CA HIS A 196 -2.12 3.69 16.77
C HIS A 196 -2.60 2.68 15.69
N MET A 197 -2.05 2.79 14.48
CA MET A 197 -2.40 1.94 13.35
C MET A 197 -1.51 0.69 13.35
N ARG A 198 -2.13 -0.47 13.25
CA ARG A 198 -1.44 -1.77 13.18
C ARG A 198 -1.88 -2.56 11.96
N PRO A 199 -1.36 -2.24 10.76
CA PRO A 199 -1.75 -2.91 9.54
C PRO A 199 -1.32 -4.39 9.57
N GLU A 200 -2.27 -5.29 9.46
CA GLU A 200 -1.98 -6.73 9.38
C GLU A 200 -1.46 -7.12 8.00
N GLN A 201 -1.99 -6.48 6.97
CA GLN A 201 -1.59 -6.69 5.58
C GLN A 201 -0.93 -5.44 5.02
N VAL A 202 0.26 -5.61 4.48
CA VAL A 202 1.00 -4.60 3.71
C VAL A 202 1.46 -5.21 2.41
N GLN A 203 1.56 -4.39 1.37
CA GLN A 203 1.99 -4.83 0.05
C GLN A 203 3.40 -4.32 -0.23
N ASP A 204 4.23 -5.15 -0.85
CA ASP A 204 5.43 -4.67 -1.52
C ASP A 204 5.06 -4.18 -2.91
N PHE A 205 5.77 -3.17 -3.37
CA PHE A 205 5.59 -2.72 -4.75
C PHE A 205 5.83 -3.88 -5.72
N TYR A 206 4.85 -4.10 -6.58
CA TYR A 206 4.94 -5.07 -7.68
C TYR A 206 4.82 -4.34 -9.02
N PRO A 207 5.82 -4.48 -9.91
CA PRO A 207 5.80 -3.80 -11.20
C PRO A 207 4.63 -4.29 -12.07
N THR A 208 3.70 -3.39 -12.36
CA THR A 208 2.56 -3.67 -13.24
C THR A 208 2.83 -3.06 -14.61
N PRO A 209 2.78 -3.83 -15.70
CA PRO A 209 3.04 -3.33 -17.05
C PRO A 209 2.19 -2.10 -17.40
N GLY A 210 2.80 -1.15 -18.13
CA GLY A 210 2.12 0.07 -18.58
C GLY A 210 1.94 1.16 -17.52
N THR A 211 2.60 1.05 -16.36
CA THR A 211 2.57 2.09 -15.32
C THR A 211 3.86 2.89 -15.26
N ILE A 212 3.76 4.15 -14.87
CA ILE A 212 4.92 5.04 -14.64
C ILE A 212 5.81 4.48 -13.54
N SER A 213 5.23 3.95 -12.47
CA SER A 213 5.98 3.34 -11.38
C SER A 213 6.83 2.14 -11.85
N THR A 214 6.33 1.36 -12.80
CA THR A 214 7.11 0.27 -13.41
C THR A 214 8.27 0.81 -14.26
N CYS A 215 8.05 1.89 -15.00
CA CYS A 215 9.13 2.56 -15.72
C CYS A 215 10.22 3.01 -14.75
N MET A 216 9.88 3.73 -13.69
CA MET A 216 10.83 4.13 -12.65
C MET A 216 11.54 2.94 -12.00
N PHE A 217 10.82 1.85 -11.74
CA PHE A 217 11.39 0.65 -11.13
C PHE A 217 12.51 0.04 -11.98
N TYR A 218 12.33 -0.06 -13.29
CA TYR A 218 13.34 -0.66 -14.17
C TYR A 218 14.45 0.31 -14.55
N THR A 219 14.13 1.55 -14.83
CA THR A 219 15.10 2.55 -15.31
C THR A 219 15.86 3.24 -14.17
N GLY A 220 15.24 3.39 -12.99
CA GLY A 220 15.76 4.25 -11.93
C GLY A 220 15.61 5.74 -12.22
N LEU A 221 14.77 6.10 -13.20
CA LEU A 221 14.56 7.47 -13.63
C LEU A 221 13.08 7.86 -13.59
N ASP A 222 12.79 9.08 -13.24
CA ASP A 222 11.47 9.69 -13.43
C ASP A 222 11.25 9.96 -14.93
N PRO A 223 10.28 9.33 -15.59
CA PRO A 223 10.10 9.50 -17.05
C PRO A 223 9.64 10.90 -17.47
N TYR A 224 9.26 11.76 -16.53
CA TYR A 224 8.87 13.15 -16.84
C TYR A 224 10.02 14.14 -16.70
N THR A 225 10.90 13.95 -15.72
CA THR A 225 11.99 14.89 -15.42
C THR A 225 13.37 14.33 -15.80
N MET A 226 13.48 13.03 -16.00
CA MET A 226 14.73 12.27 -16.21
C MET A 226 15.67 12.33 -14.99
N GLU A 227 15.17 12.75 -13.83
CA GLU A 227 15.91 12.71 -12.56
C GLU A 227 16.01 11.28 -12.03
N GLU A 228 17.10 10.99 -11.32
CA GLU A 228 17.29 9.70 -10.66
C GLU A 228 16.25 9.47 -9.56
N VAL A 229 15.70 8.26 -9.54
CA VAL A 229 14.74 7.80 -8.54
C VAL A 229 15.32 6.60 -7.80
N TYR A 230 15.40 6.72 -6.47
CA TYR A 230 15.81 5.58 -5.64
C TYR A 230 14.86 4.39 -5.85
N VAL A 231 15.43 3.20 -5.97
CA VAL A 231 14.67 1.95 -6.07
C VAL A 231 15.30 0.89 -5.17
N ALA A 232 14.53 0.35 -4.24
CA ALA A 232 14.96 -0.79 -3.43
C ALA A 232 15.12 -2.02 -4.33
N ARG A 233 16.37 -2.38 -4.66
CA ARG A 233 16.68 -3.44 -5.62
C ARG A 233 16.85 -4.80 -4.96
N THR A 234 17.45 -4.82 -3.78
CA THR A 234 17.79 -6.07 -3.11
C THR A 234 16.62 -6.62 -2.28
N PRO A 235 16.52 -7.93 -2.12
CA PRO A 235 15.56 -8.53 -1.21
C PRO A 235 15.69 -8.00 0.23
N LYS A 236 16.92 -7.68 0.65
CA LYS A 236 17.20 -7.15 1.98
C LYS A 236 16.62 -5.75 2.19
N GLU A 237 16.83 -4.83 1.25
CA GLU A 237 16.24 -3.48 1.31
C GLU A 237 14.71 -3.54 1.39
N LYS A 238 14.08 -4.38 0.57
CA LYS A 238 12.62 -4.58 0.59
C LYS A 238 12.15 -5.14 1.94
N ALA A 239 12.86 -6.14 2.47
CA ALA A 239 12.52 -6.75 3.76
C ALA A 239 12.61 -5.73 4.91
N LEU A 240 13.62 -4.85 4.92
CA LEU A 240 13.77 -3.80 5.92
C LEU A 240 12.60 -2.79 5.86
N GLN A 241 12.27 -2.30 4.66
CA GLN A 241 11.14 -1.38 4.49
C GLN A 241 9.81 -2.02 4.90
N ARG A 242 9.57 -3.27 4.46
CA ARG A 242 8.36 -4.00 4.82
C ARG A 242 8.23 -4.23 6.32
N ALA A 243 9.32 -4.60 6.99
CA ALA A 243 9.32 -4.84 8.43
C ALA A 243 8.91 -3.60 9.22
N LEU A 244 9.32 -2.39 8.78
CA LEU A 244 8.95 -1.12 9.40
C LEU A 244 7.44 -0.86 9.35
N LEU A 245 6.73 -1.24 8.28
CA LEU A 245 5.28 -1.11 8.20
C LEU A 245 4.55 -2.03 9.19
N GLN A 246 5.21 -3.07 9.65
CA GLN A 246 4.70 -4.03 10.63
C GLN A 246 5.64 -4.14 11.84
N TYR A 247 6.17 -3.00 12.30
CA TYR A 247 7.17 -2.90 13.38
C TYR A 247 6.73 -3.58 14.68
N PHE A 248 5.43 -3.62 14.94
CA PHE A 248 4.83 -4.19 16.15
C PHE A 248 4.83 -5.73 16.19
N LYS A 249 5.11 -6.41 15.06
CA LYS A 249 5.15 -7.87 14.99
C LYS A 249 6.47 -8.41 15.55
N PRO A 250 6.45 -9.35 16.53
CA PRO A 250 7.67 -9.87 17.15
C PRO A 250 8.66 -10.45 16.16
N GLN A 251 8.19 -11.14 15.11
CA GLN A 251 9.05 -11.72 14.09
C GLN A 251 9.83 -10.70 13.25
N ASN A 252 9.36 -9.45 13.21
CA ASN A 252 10.02 -8.38 12.46
C ASN A 252 11.05 -7.63 13.31
N HIS A 253 11.14 -7.89 14.62
CA HIS A 253 11.91 -7.08 15.55
C HIS A 253 13.38 -6.88 15.12
N ALA A 254 14.06 -7.96 14.75
CA ALA A 254 15.46 -7.88 14.32
C ALA A 254 15.65 -7.05 13.04
N LEU A 255 14.74 -7.19 12.06
CA LEU A 255 14.76 -6.40 10.83
C LEU A 255 14.45 -4.93 11.10
N VAL A 256 13.52 -4.64 12.01
CA VAL A 256 13.17 -3.26 12.41
C VAL A 256 14.35 -2.61 13.12
N GLU A 257 15.02 -3.31 14.06
CA GLU A 257 16.20 -2.80 14.73
C GLU A 257 17.33 -2.49 13.73
N GLU A 258 17.60 -3.40 12.81
CA GLU A 258 18.57 -3.20 11.75
C GLU A 258 18.20 -2.02 10.85
N ALA A 259 16.94 -1.92 10.43
CA ALA A 259 16.44 -0.83 9.59
C ALA A 259 16.60 0.53 10.28
N LEU A 260 16.26 0.63 11.56
CA LEU A 260 16.40 1.86 12.34
C LEU A 260 17.87 2.28 12.47
N ARG A 261 18.79 1.33 12.72
CA ARG A 261 20.23 1.61 12.77
C ARG A 261 20.77 2.08 11.43
N HIS A 262 20.39 1.43 10.32
CA HIS A 262 20.81 1.82 8.97
C HIS A 262 20.25 3.19 8.55
N ALA A 263 19.03 3.53 9.01
CA ALA A 263 18.42 4.84 8.76
C ALA A 263 18.99 5.96 9.65
N GLY A 264 19.89 5.63 10.62
CA GLY A 264 20.44 6.59 11.58
C GLY A 264 19.44 7.02 12.65
N ARG A 265 18.45 6.15 12.99
CA ARG A 265 17.39 6.40 13.97
C ARG A 265 17.41 5.42 15.15
N PRO A 266 18.59 5.22 15.81
CA PRO A 266 18.64 4.38 17.01
C PRO A 266 17.84 4.94 18.19
N ASP A 267 17.47 6.22 18.16
CA ASP A 267 16.58 6.91 19.11
C ASP A 267 15.20 6.25 19.23
N LEU A 268 14.75 5.56 18.18
CA LEU A 268 13.48 4.84 18.14
C LEU A 268 13.55 3.43 18.75
N ILE A 269 14.72 3.02 19.27
CA ILE A 269 14.94 1.74 19.93
C ILE A 269 15.13 2.01 21.43
N GLY A 270 14.16 1.66 22.27
CA GLY A 270 14.23 1.94 23.69
C GLY A 270 12.93 1.69 24.43
N ASN A 271 12.87 2.20 25.67
CA ASN A 271 11.69 2.12 26.54
C ASN A 271 10.93 3.46 26.60
N GLY A 272 11.36 4.46 25.86
CA GLY A 272 10.71 5.77 25.80
C GLY A 272 9.37 5.73 25.08
N ALA A 273 8.52 6.73 25.35
CA ALA A 273 7.19 6.83 24.76
C ALA A 273 7.19 6.96 23.22
N ASN A 274 8.29 7.42 22.62
CA ASN A 274 8.42 7.57 21.18
C ASN A 274 9.16 6.39 20.51
N CYS A 275 9.59 5.37 21.27
CA CYS A 275 10.30 4.25 20.70
C CYS A 275 9.34 3.28 20.02
N LEU A 276 9.71 2.84 18.82
CA LEU A 276 8.94 1.88 18.03
C LEU A 276 9.08 0.46 18.57
N ILE A 277 10.28 0.10 19.01
CA ILE A 277 10.61 -1.23 19.54
C ILE A 277 11.45 -1.12 20.82
N ARG A 278 11.33 -2.13 21.68
CA ARG A 278 12.21 -2.26 22.84
C ARG A 278 13.53 -2.92 22.45
N PRO A 279 14.65 -2.61 23.14
CA PRO A 279 15.89 -3.34 22.93
C PRO A 279 15.68 -4.84 23.21
N GLN A 280 16.23 -5.72 22.37
CA GLN A 280 16.23 -7.14 22.71
C GLN A 280 17.14 -7.36 23.93
N ALA A 281 16.59 -7.92 24.99
CA ALA A 281 17.38 -8.34 26.13
C ALA A 281 18.32 -9.48 25.68
N GLY A 282 19.63 -9.17 25.63
CA GLY A 282 20.66 -10.18 25.72
C GLY A 282 20.99 -11.02 24.50
N VAL A 283 21.38 -10.42 23.38
CA VAL A 283 22.48 -10.99 22.58
C VAL A 283 23.75 -10.26 23.02
N LYS A 284 24.44 -10.80 24.02
CA LYS A 284 25.81 -10.40 24.32
C LYS A 284 26.61 -10.58 23.03
N LYS A 285 26.98 -9.46 22.38
CA LYS A 285 28.01 -9.49 21.36
C LYS A 285 29.22 -10.10 22.04
N HIS A 286 29.60 -11.31 21.68
CA HIS A 286 30.96 -11.77 21.88
C HIS A 286 31.85 -10.83 21.06
N CYS A 287 32.32 -9.79 21.72
CA CYS A 287 33.44 -9.01 21.29
C CYS A 287 34.62 -9.98 21.36
N GLY A 288 34.96 -10.56 20.20
CA GLY A 288 36.14 -11.39 20.04
C GLY A 288 37.36 -10.56 20.41
N SER A 289 37.86 -10.79 21.62
CA SER A 289 39.13 -10.32 22.10
C SER A 289 40.21 -10.88 21.14
N THR A 290 40.76 -10.03 20.33
CA THR A 290 42.02 -10.30 19.59
C THR A 290 43.11 -10.46 20.63
N LYS A 291 43.28 -11.70 21.12
CA LYS A 291 44.53 -12.07 21.82
C LYS A 291 45.58 -12.42 20.78
N ASN A 292 46.62 -11.63 20.82
CA ASN A 292 47.95 -11.84 20.24
C ASN A 292 48.32 -13.31 20.09
N LEU A 293 48.60 -13.73 18.86
CA LEU A 293 49.42 -14.89 18.57
C LEU A 293 50.75 -14.41 18.07
N GLN A 294 51.67 -14.14 19.03
CA GLN A 294 53.09 -14.16 18.77
C GLN A 294 53.67 -15.48 19.25
N ASN A 295 54.40 -16.12 18.34
CA ASN A 295 55.46 -17.10 18.52
C ASN A 295 55.21 -18.40 19.29
N HIS A 296 55.30 -19.50 18.54
CA HIS A 296 56.34 -20.51 18.81
C HIS A 296 56.58 -21.40 17.56
N GLN A 297 57.67 -21.13 16.85
CA GLN A 297 58.36 -22.11 15.99
C GLN A 297 59.17 -23.05 16.87
N ARG A 298 59.03 -24.35 16.66
CA ARG A 298 59.97 -25.46 16.84
C ARG A 298 59.18 -26.75 16.65
N GLY A 299 59.28 -27.46 15.56
CA GLY A 299 60.35 -28.39 15.19
C GLY A 299 59.97 -29.78 15.64
N LYS A 300 59.60 -30.64 14.74
CA LYS A 300 60.25 -31.96 14.57
C LYS A 300 59.59 -32.80 13.46
N ARG A 301 60.45 -33.38 12.75
CA ARG A 301 60.42 -34.27 11.61
C ARG A 301 59.69 -35.65 11.87
N GLN A 302 59.25 -36.22 10.79
CA GLN A 302 59.45 -37.59 10.28
C GLN A 302 58.28 -38.55 10.32
N ASN A 303 58.18 -39.20 9.14
CA ASN A 303 57.69 -40.53 8.78
C ASN A 303 56.17 -40.74 8.75
N GLY A 304 55.59 -41.27 7.69
CA GLY A 304 56.05 -42.07 6.53
C GLY A 304 54.92 -42.99 6.15
N GLN A 305 54.83 -43.30 4.87
CA GLN A 305 54.15 -44.43 4.24
C GLN A 305 52.65 -44.43 3.90
N THR A 306 52.41 -44.13 2.67
CA THR A 306 51.71 -44.97 1.64
C THR A 306 50.72 -46.05 2.09
N LYS A 307 49.53 -45.99 1.51
CA LYS A 307 48.94 -47.11 0.75
C LYS A 307 47.68 -46.64 -0.03
N SER A 308 47.78 -46.76 -1.28
CA SER A 308 46.96 -47.08 -2.42
C SER A 308 45.67 -47.91 -2.16
N GLY A 309 44.67 -47.67 -2.97
CA GLY A 309 43.52 -48.59 -3.16
C GLY A 309 42.35 -47.90 -3.82
N GLN A 310 42.35 -47.75 -4.97
CA GLN A 310 41.62 -48.12 -6.21
C GLN A 310 40.18 -48.61 -6.07
N ARG A 311 39.35 -47.98 -6.99
CA ARG A 311 38.19 -48.54 -7.72
C ARG A 311 36.86 -48.59 -6.96
N ARG A 312 35.74 -48.13 -7.52
CA ARG A 312 35.09 -48.43 -8.83
C ARG A 312 33.89 -47.51 -9.09
N ALA A 313 33.83 -47.09 -10.31
CA ALA A 313 32.65 -46.49 -10.93
C ALA A 313 31.50 -47.51 -11.10
N LYS A 314 30.25 -47.06 -10.99
CA LYS A 314 29.12 -47.64 -11.73
C LYS A 314 28.13 -46.58 -12.13
N LYS A 315 27.99 -46.47 -13.34
CA LYS A 315 27.13 -45.96 -14.37
C LYS A 315 25.64 -46.32 -14.21
N ALA A 316 24.85 -45.32 -14.62
CA ALA A 316 23.64 -45.44 -15.49
C ALA A 316 22.34 -45.90 -14.80
N ARG A 317 21.14 -45.45 -15.11
CA ARG A 317 20.46 -44.90 -16.30
C ARG A 317 19.10 -44.36 -15.89
N ARG A 318 18.65 -43.39 -16.68
CA ARG A 318 17.25 -42.93 -16.81
C ARG A 318 16.28 -44.07 -17.24
N PRO A 319 14.97 -43.89 -17.16
CA PRO A 319 14.27 -42.88 -17.99
C PRO A 319 13.61 -41.73 -17.20
#